data_acd6390eb3c15b4a1cd063816ffe82dc
#
_entry.id   acd6390eb3c15b4a1cd063816ffe82dc
#
_cell.length_a   1.000
_cell.length_b   1.000
_cell.length_c   1.000
_cell.angle_alpha   90.00
_cell.angle_beta   90.00
_cell.angle_gamma   90.00
#
_symmetry.space_group_name_H-M   'P 1'
#
loop_
_entity.id
_entity.type
_entity.pdbx_description
1 polymer ?
#
loop_
_entity_poly.entity_id
_entity_poly.type
_entity_poly.pdbx_seq_one_letter_code
_entity_poly.pdbx_strand_id
1 'polypeptide(L)'
;MSGKGDTTREQIVIAATRLFYGEGIRAVSMDAVAEKAGVTKKTLYYHFTSKDELVAETIAARDQPTLELYMRWFAETDGTVADKVRGLFTKLGKSVDTPRWRGCGFLRTIAELANTSCGQGRRGPQEAL
;
A
#
# COMPACT_ATOMS: atom_id res chain seq x y z
N MET A 1 7.58 -18.49 -16.88
CA MET A 1 8.37 -18.76 -15.67
C MET A 1 8.97 -17.45 -15.18
N SER A 2 8.63 -17.09 -13.93
CA SER A 2 9.25 -15.91 -13.34
C SER A 2 10.73 -16.20 -13.09
N GLY A 3 11.62 -15.33 -13.58
CA GLY A 3 13.05 -15.42 -13.32
C GLY A 3 13.36 -15.10 -11.86
N LYS A 4 14.58 -15.41 -11.44
CA LYS A 4 15.08 -15.12 -10.09
C LYS A 4 14.92 -13.64 -9.72
N GLY A 5 15.06 -12.73 -10.70
CA GLY A 5 14.86 -11.30 -10.52
C GLY A 5 13.41 -10.93 -10.20
N ASP A 6 12.44 -11.60 -10.83
CA ASP A 6 11.02 -11.36 -10.58
C ASP A 6 10.63 -11.77 -9.16
N THR A 7 11.13 -12.92 -8.68
CA THR A 7 10.90 -13.39 -7.32
C THR A 7 11.48 -12.43 -6.29
N THR A 8 12.68 -11.91 -6.53
CA THR A 8 13.34 -10.92 -5.66
C THR A 8 12.53 -9.63 -5.63
N ARG A 9 12.07 -9.16 -6.80
CA ARG A 9 11.23 -7.97 -6.90
C ARG A 9 9.94 -8.12 -6.11
N GLU A 10 9.28 -9.26 -6.20
CA GLU A 10 8.07 -9.57 -5.44
C GLU A 10 8.35 -9.58 -3.93
N GLN A 11 9.45 -10.16 -3.48
CA GLN A 11 9.85 -10.16 -2.07
C GLN A 11 10.03 -8.74 -1.54
N ILE A 12 10.62 -7.87 -2.33
CA ILE A 12 10.81 -6.45 -1.98
C ILE A 12 9.44 -5.77 -1.83
N VAL A 13 8.53 -5.98 -2.79
CA VAL A 13 7.18 -5.39 -2.75
C VAL A 13 6.39 -5.88 -1.54
N ILE A 14 6.46 -7.17 -1.22
CA ILE A 14 5.79 -7.75 -0.05
C ILE A 14 6.33 -7.12 1.24
N ALA A 15 7.65 -7.05 1.39
CA ALA A 15 8.30 -6.46 2.56
C ALA A 15 7.93 -4.98 2.71
N ALA A 16 8.00 -4.22 1.62
CA ALA A 16 7.65 -2.81 1.60
C ALA A 16 6.18 -2.59 1.97
N THR A 17 5.28 -3.40 1.42
CA THR A 17 3.84 -3.31 1.72
C THR A 17 3.57 -3.49 3.21
N ARG A 18 4.19 -4.48 3.83
CA ARG A 18 4.04 -4.74 5.27
C ARG A 18 4.57 -3.60 6.12
N LEU A 19 5.74 -3.07 5.79
CA LEU A 19 6.34 -1.96 6.53
C LEU A 19 5.55 -0.67 6.35
N PHE A 20 5.18 -0.32 5.14
CA PHE A 20 4.40 0.89 4.86
C PHE A 20 3.03 0.85 5.53
N TYR A 21 2.37 -0.30 5.52
CA TYR A 21 1.08 -0.47 6.18
C TYR A 21 1.20 -0.42 7.70
N GLY A 22 2.21 -1.08 8.26
CA GLY A 22 2.38 -1.17 9.72
C GLY A 22 2.90 0.11 10.36
N GLU A 23 3.85 0.79 9.71
CA GLU A 23 4.59 1.91 10.30
C GLU A 23 4.34 3.26 9.62
N GLY A 24 3.74 3.25 8.42
CA GLY A 24 3.56 4.45 7.60
C GLY A 24 4.72 4.67 6.63
N ILE A 25 4.43 5.32 5.52
CA ILE A 25 5.41 5.48 4.42
C ILE A 25 6.60 6.32 4.87
N ARG A 26 6.36 7.42 5.58
CA ARG A 26 7.41 8.36 6.01
C ARG A 26 8.39 7.74 7.00
N ALA A 27 7.89 6.89 7.89
CA ALA A 27 8.70 6.27 8.93
C ALA A 27 9.62 5.16 8.42
N VAL A 28 9.38 4.65 7.21
CA VAL A 28 10.11 3.50 6.65
C VAL A 28 11.18 3.99 5.68
N SER A 29 12.42 3.60 5.93
CA SER A 29 13.55 3.88 5.02
C SER A 29 13.73 2.77 4.00
N MET A 30 14.43 3.08 2.90
CA MET A 30 14.83 2.05 1.93
C MET A 30 15.73 0.99 2.57
N ASP A 31 16.57 1.38 3.52
CA ASP A 31 17.42 0.44 4.26
C ASP A 31 16.58 -0.58 5.05
N ALA A 32 15.50 -0.12 5.70
CA ALA A 32 14.58 -0.98 6.44
C ALA A 32 13.87 -1.97 5.50
N VAL A 33 13.49 -1.53 4.30
CA VAL A 33 12.88 -2.40 3.29
C VAL A 33 13.86 -3.48 2.84
N ALA A 34 15.11 -3.11 2.54
CA ALA A 34 16.14 -4.06 2.12
C ALA A 34 16.36 -5.13 3.20
N GLU A 35 16.48 -4.71 4.46
CA GLU A 35 16.64 -5.61 5.60
C GLU A 35 15.45 -6.56 5.74
N LYS A 36 14.24 -6.04 5.69
CA LYS A 36 13.02 -6.84 5.80
C LYS A 36 12.87 -7.85 4.65
N ALA A 37 13.26 -7.46 3.44
CA ALA A 37 13.19 -8.31 2.26
C ALA A 37 14.34 -9.33 2.20
N GLY A 38 15.36 -9.17 3.04
CA GLY A 38 16.55 -10.04 3.01
C GLY A 38 17.43 -9.81 1.80
N VAL A 39 17.48 -8.60 1.27
CA VAL A 39 18.30 -8.24 0.11
C VAL A 39 19.29 -7.14 0.47
N THR A 40 20.32 -6.97 -0.37
CA THR A 40 21.24 -5.87 -0.22
C THR A 40 20.62 -4.55 -0.71
N LYS A 41 21.12 -3.44 -0.21
CA LYS A 41 20.70 -2.11 -0.68
C LYS A 41 20.90 -1.96 -2.20
N LYS A 42 22.00 -2.48 -2.71
CA LYS A 42 22.29 -2.48 -4.14
C LYS A 42 21.21 -3.23 -4.95
N THR A 43 20.79 -4.39 -4.49
CA THR A 43 19.73 -5.18 -5.11
C THR A 43 18.40 -4.43 -5.08
N LEU A 44 18.07 -3.80 -3.95
CA LEU A 44 16.87 -3.00 -3.84
C LEU A 44 16.85 -1.86 -4.88
N TYR A 45 17.92 -1.09 -4.97
CA TYR A 45 18.02 0.04 -5.91
C TYR A 45 18.13 -0.41 -7.37
N TYR A 46 18.52 -1.65 -7.62
CA TYR A 46 18.47 -2.24 -8.95
C TYR A 46 17.01 -2.37 -9.43
N HIS A 47 16.11 -2.78 -8.55
CA HIS A 47 14.69 -2.98 -8.89
C HIS A 47 13.85 -1.70 -8.77
N PHE A 48 14.17 -0.84 -7.83
CA PHE A 48 13.42 0.40 -7.54
C PHE A 48 14.39 1.55 -7.34
N THR A 49 14.40 2.49 -8.26
CA THR A 49 15.35 3.60 -8.26
C THR A 49 15.06 4.62 -7.17
N SER A 50 13.82 4.68 -6.67
CA SER A 50 13.41 5.60 -5.62
C SER A 50 12.38 4.97 -4.70
N LYS A 51 12.21 5.58 -3.53
CA LYS A 51 11.15 5.19 -2.59
C LYS A 51 9.77 5.43 -3.19
N ASP A 52 9.60 6.53 -3.93
CA ASP A 52 8.33 6.86 -4.58
C ASP A 52 7.92 5.79 -5.59
N GLU A 53 8.87 5.29 -6.37
CA GLU A 53 8.63 4.18 -7.30
C GLU A 53 8.18 2.92 -6.56
N LEU A 54 8.84 2.60 -5.45
CA LEU A 54 8.47 1.45 -4.61
C LEU A 54 7.07 1.62 -4.00
N VAL A 55 6.74 2.81 -3.50
CA VAL A 55 5.41 3.13 -2.98
C VAL A 55 4.34 2.92 -4.06
N ALA A 56 4.57 3.44 -5.25
CA ALA A 56 3.64 3.28 -6.38
C ALA A 56 3.40 1.80 -6.69
N GLU A 57 4.45 1.00 -6.66
CA GLU A 57 4.37 -0.43 -6.94
C GLU A 57 3.62 -1.19 -5.84
N THR A 58 3.77 -0.82 -4.57
CA THR A 58 3.01 -1.42 -3.47
C THR A 58 1.51 -1.11 -3.58
N ILE A 59 1.16 0.08 -4.02
CA ILE A 59 -0.25 0.47 -4.26
C ILE A 59 -0.83 -0.37 -5.39
N ALA A 60 -0.14 -0.44 -6.54
CA ALA A 60 -0.57 -1.21 -7.70
C ALA A 60 -0.76 -2.69 -7.37
N ALA A 61 0.15 -3.26 -6.58
CA ALA A 61 0.09 -4.67 -6.19
C ALA A 61 -1.10 -4.99 -5.28
N ARG A 62 -1.64 -4.01 -4.56
CA ARG A 62 -2.79 -4.20 -3.66
C ARG A 62 -4.13 -3.91 -4.31
N ASP A 63 -4.15 -3.13 -5.36
CA ASP A 63 -5.39 -2.68 -6.00
C ASP A 63 -6.24 -3.86 -6.48
N GLN A 64 -5.68 -4.71 -7.31
CA GLN A 64 -6.41 -5.83 -7.91
C GLN A 64 -6.86 -6.88 -6.87
N PRO A 65 -6.01 -7.37 -5.96
CA PRO A 65 -6.45 -8.32 -4.94
C PRO A 65 -7.55 -7.77 -4.02
N THR A 66 -7.49 -6.48 -3.67
CA THR A 66 -8.50 -5.84 -2.83
C THR A 66 -9.84 -5.78 -3.55
N LEU A 67 -9.84 -5.37 -4.81
CA LEU A 67 -11.06 -5.32 -5.64
C LEU A 67 -11.65 -6.72 -5.80
N GLU A 68 -10.84 -7.72 -6.10
CA GLU A 68 -11.29 -9.11 -6.24
C GLU A 68 -11.93 -9.62 -4.95
N LEU A 69 -11.36 -9.30 -3.80
CA LEU A 69 -11.90 -9.68 -2.50
C LEU A 69 -13.28 -9.06 -2.27
N TYR A 70 -13.45 -7.77 -2.54
CA TYR A 70 -14.72 -7.08 -2.38
C TYR A 70 -15.78 -7.63 -3.35
N MET A 71 -15.40 -7.88 -4.59
CA MET A 71 -16.30 -8.49 -5.58
C MET A 71 -16.74 -9.89 -5.17
N ARG A 72 -15.84 -10.68 -4.59
CA ARG A 72 -16.16 -12.00 -4.06
C ARG A 72 -17.17 -11.92 -2.92
N TRP A 73 -16.92 -11.03 -1.96
CA TRP A 73 -17.84 -10.82 -0.83
C TRP A 73 -19.24 -10.40 -1.32
N PHE A 74 -19.28 -9.53 -2.32
CA PHE A 74 -20.52 -9.10 -2.93
C PHE A 74 -21.25 -10.28 -3.60
N ALA A 75 -20.54 -11.09 -4.36
CA ALA A 75 -21.11 -12.23 -5.07
C ALA A 75 -21.59 -13.35 -4.13
N GLU A 76 -20.89 -13.57 -3.02
CA GLU A 76 -21.24 -14.62 -2.04
C GLU A 76 -22.45 -14.28 -1.18
N THR A 77 -22.85 -13.04 -1.11
CA THR A 77 -24.02 -12.62 -0.33
C THR A 77 -25.28 -12.77 -1.16
N ASP A 78 -26.23 -13.55 -0.66
CA ASP A 78 -27.54 -13.74 -1.31
C ASP A 78 -28.46 -12.56 -1.01
N GLY A 79 -29.43 -12.35 -1.90
CA GLY A 79 -30.48 -11.38 -1.73
C GLY A 79 -30.41 -10.22 -2.72
N THR A 80 -30.99 -9.09 -2.34
CA THR A 80 -31.02 -7.88 -3.16
C THR A 80 -29.65 -7.19 -3.20
N VAL A 81 -29.49 -6.20 -4.06
CA VAL A 81 -28.28 -5.38 -4.11
C VAL A 81 -28.03 -4.72 -2.73
N ALA A 82 -29.10 -4.26 -2.07
CA ALA A 82 -28.98 -3.70 -0.72
C ALA A 82 -28.43 -4.72 0.29
N ASP A 83 -28.88 -5.97 0.23
CA ASP A 83 -28.39 -7.05 1.07
C ASP A 83 -26.90 -7.34 0.82
N LYS A 84 -26.50 -7.33 -0.44
CA LYS A 84 -25.12 -7.55 -0.86
C LYS A 84 -24.18 -6.43 -0.36
N VAL A 85 -24.63 -5.18 -0.44
CA VAL A 85 -23.88 -4.02 0.08
C VAL A 85 -23.74 -4.12 1.59
N ARG A 86 -24.80 -4.45 2.31
CA ARG A 86 -24.75 -4.67 3.77
C ARG A 86 -23.77 -5.78 4.14
N GLY A 87 -23.79 -6.89 3.40
CA GLY A 87 -22.88 -8.01 3.60
C GLY A 87 -21.42 -7.60 3.43
N LEU A 88 -21.14 -6.77 2.45
CA LEU A 88 -19.80 -6.21 2.22
C LEU A 88 -19.33 -5.42 3.44
N PHE A 89 -20.14 -4.49 3.94
CA PHE A 89 -19.81 -3.69 5.11
C PHE A 89 -19.72 -4.51 6.39
N THR A 90 -20.52 -5.55 6.55
CA THR A 90 -20.41 -6.47 7.68
C THR A 90 -19.07 -7.17 7.70
N LYS A 91 -18.59 -7.65 6.55
CA LYS A 91 -17.29 -8.30 6.43
C LYS A 91 -16.14 -7.32 6.65
N LEU A 92 -16.28 -6.08 6.15
CA LEU A 92 -15.33 -5.01 6.44
C LEU A 92 -15.25 -4.73 7.95
N GLY A 93 -16.40 -4.64 8.63
CA GLY A 93 -16.46 -4.44 10.08
C GLY A 93 -15.72 -5.52 10.86
N LYS A 94 -15.84 -6.78 10.44
CA LYS A 94 -15.08 -7.88 11.04
C LYS A 94 -13.58 -7.73 10.83
N SER A 95 -13.17 -7.20 9.68
CA SER A 95 -11.75 -6.95 9.41
C SER A 95 -11.18 -5.87 10.33
N VAL A 96 -11.98 -4.86 10.68
CA VAL A 96 -11.59 -3.77 11.59
C VAL A 96 -11.24 -4.30 12.99
N ASP A 97 -11.90 -5.36 13.42
CA ASP A 97 -11.71 -5.95 14.75
C ASP A 97 -10.41 -6.74 14.88
N THR A 98 -9.64 -6.90 13.79
CA THR A 98 -8.36 -7.62 13.87
C THR A 98 -7.26 -6.72 14.47
N PRO A 99 -6.36 -7.26 15.32
CA PRO A 99 -5.31 -6.46 15.96
C PRO A 99 -4.32 -5.81 14.99
N ARG A 100 -4.19 -6.34 13.78
CA ARG A 100 -3.27 -5.84 12.75
C ARG A 100 -3.87 -4.76 11.86
N TRP A 101 -5.16 -4.49 12.01
CA TRP A 101 -5.82 -3.50 11.18
C TRP A 101 -5.32 -2.08 11.50
N ARG A 102 -4.90 -1.35 10.48
CA ARG A 102 -4.35 0.01 10.57
C ARG A 102 -5.11 1.01 9.70
N GLY A 103 -6.33 0.67 9.32
CA GLY A 103 -7.11 1.47 8.41
C GLY A 103 -6.96 1.03 6.95
N CYS A 104 -7.61 1.73 6.05
CA CYS A 104 -7.49 1.48 4.62
C CYS A 104 -6.12 1.94 4.13
N GLY A 105 -5.32 1.04 3.57
CA GLY A 105 -3.97 1.34 3.08
C GLY A 105 -3.96 2.43 2.02
N PHE A 106 -4.95 2.46 1.14
CA PHE A 106 -5.08 3.48 0.09
C PHE A 106 -5.35 4.86 0.67
N LEU A 107 -6.28 4.98 1.62
CA LEU A 107 -6.60 6.26 2.27
C LEU A 107 -5.41 6.78 3.08
N ARG A 108 -4.71 5.92 3.79
CA ARG A 108 -3.52 6.30 4.55
C ARG A 108 -2.41 6.82 3.62
N THR A 109 -2.20 6.14 2.50
CA THR A 109 -1.22 6.57 1.49
C THR A 109 -1.58 7.93 0.92
N ILE A 110 -2.84 8.14 0.57
CA ILE A 110 -3.34 9.43 0.05
C ILE A 110 -3.12 10.54 1.08
N ALA A 111 -3.43 10.29 2.35
CA ALA A 111 -3.25 11.27 3.41
C ALA A 111 -1.78 11.67 3.59
N GLU A 112 -0.86 10.72 3.54
CA GLU A 112 0.58 10.99 3.64
C GLU A 112 1.10 11.79 2.44
N LEU A 113 0.71 11.40 1.23
CA LEU A 113 1.12 12.09 -0.01
C LEU A 113 0.52 13.48 -0.11
N ALA A 114 -0.74 13.67 0.28
CA ALA A 114 -1.40 14.97 0.27
C ALA A 114 -0.69 15.96 1.19
N ASN A 115 -0.27 15.53 2.37
CA ASN A 115 0.49 16.37 3.29
C ASN A 115 1.82 16.83 2.70
N THR A 116 2.48 15.99 1.93
CA THR A 116 3.74 16.32 1.25
C THR A 116 3.51 17.40 0.19
N SER A 117 2.46 17.25 -0.60
CA SER A 117 2.11 18.21 -1.66
C SER A 117 1.72 19.58 -1.10
N CYS A 118 0.99 19.60 0.01
CA CYS A 118 0.60 20.86 0.68
C CYS A 118 1.81 21.62 1.23
N GLY A 119 2.81 20.90 1.72
CA GLY A 119 4.06 21.52 2.21
C GLY A 119 4.88 22.16 1.11
N GLN A 120 4.89 21.57 -0.07
CA GLN A 120 5.62 22.11 -1.22
C GLN A 120 4.92 23.32 -1.85
N GLY A 121 3.58 23.32 -1.86
CA GLY A 121 2.81 24.44 -2.41
C GLY A 121 2.88 25.72 -1.60
N ARG A 122 3.25 25.66 -0.32
CA ARG A 122 3.39 26.83 0.54
C ARG A 122 4.74 27.54 0.40
N ARG A 123 5.73 26.89 -0.19
CA ARG A 123 7.05 27.50 -0.38
C ARG A 123 7.16 28.35 -1.63
N GLY A 124 6.32 28.07 -2.64
CA GLY A 124 6.38 28.77 -3.91
C GLY A 124 6.02 30.26 -3.86
N PRO A 125 4.93 30.67 -3.19
CA PRO A 125 4.55 32.08 -3.13
C PRO A 125 5.41 32.94 -2.21
N GLN A 126 6.12 32.35 -1.26
CA GLN A 126 6.96 33.10 -0.32
C GLN A 126 8.33 33.45 -0.89
N GLU A 127 8.78 32.73 -1.89
CA GLU A 127 10.06 33.03 -2.55
C GLU A 127 9.92 34.11 -3.62
N ALA A 128 8.68 34.42 -4.03
CA ALA A 128 8.39 35.44 -5.02
C ALA A 128 8.23 36.85 -4.41
N LEU A 129 8.32 36.96 -3.10
CA LEU A 129 8.27 38.23 -2.38
C LEU A 129 9.66 38.62 -1.90
#